data_9819f8f43e3431026083a2cf11f6e89d
#
_entry.id   9819f8f43e3431026083a2cf11f6e89d
#
_cell.length_a   1.000
_cell.length_b   1.000
_cell.length_c   1.000
_cell.angle_alpha   90.00
_cell.angle_beta   90.00
_cell.angle_gamma   90.00
#
_symmetry.space_group_name_H-M   'P 1'
#
loop_
_entity.id
_entity.type
_entity.pdbx_description
1 polymer ?
#
loop_
_entity_poly.entity_id
_entity_poly.type
_entity_poly.pdbx_seq_one_letter_code
_entity_poly.pdbx_strand_id
1 'polypeptide(L)'
;EMYPLNGPSWSLFFEYIGNILYALFIRRLSTKALTILVVIAGIGLASFSIFNLSGNYHLGVGWSMIDYNLIGGFLRMLFAFSIGLLMSRIFKPVHIKGAFWMCSVATLVLLSMPYVGGHTSQWMNGIYDAVCTILIFPLLVYLGASGKTTDKGTAKICKFLGDISYPVYIIHYPFMYLFYAWLWSKEPHITFSQSWPIALVVFFGSILLAYLCLKLYDEPVRKWLSKKFLAKK
;
A
#
# COMPACT_ATOMS: atom_id res chain seq x y z
N GLU A 1 -9.79 -8.99 14.60
CA GLU A 1 -9.04 -7.90 13.91
C GLU A 1 -8.14 -7.15 14.89
N MET A 2 -6.95 -6.75 14.43
CA MET A 2 -6.00 -5.97 15.24
C MET A 2 -6.48 -4.53 15.46
N TYR A 3 -7.13 -3.96 14.49
CA TYR A 3 -7.60 -2.57 14.47
C TYR A 3 -9.04 -2.50 13.96
N PRO A 4 -10.04 -2.80 14.79
CA PRO A 4 -11.44 -2.93 14.33
C PRO A 4 -12.05 -1.63 13.84
N LEU A 5 -11.59 -0.47 14.33
CA LEU A 5 -12.09 0.84 13.89
C LEU A 5 -11.37 1.39 12.67
N ASN A 6 -10.16 0.92 12.39
CA ASN A 6 -9.35 1.36 11.24
C ASN A 6 -8.49 0.21 10.73
N GLY A 7 -9.12 -0.68 9.97
CA GLY A 7 -8.50 -1.88 9.42
C GLY A 7 -7.11 -1.63 8.82
N PRO A 8 -6.91 -0.67 7.90
CA PRO A 8 -5.61 -0.40 7.28
C PRO A 8 -4.44 -0.14 8.24
N SER A 9 -4.71 0.23 9.49
CA SER A 9 -3.65 0.46 10.51
C SER A 9 -2.79 -0.77 10.81
N TRP A 10 -3.25 -1.99 10.43
CA TRP A 10 -2.44 -3.20 10.55
C TRP A 10 -1.11 -3.08 9.80
N SER A 11 -1.09 -2.44 8.65
CA SER A 11 0.13 -2.28 7.85
C SER A 11 1.15 -1.35 8.53
N LEU A 12 0.68 -0.33 9.23
CA LEU A 12 1.55 0.57 10.02
C LEU A 12 2.22 -0.15 11.17
N PHE A 13 1.52 -1.09 11.80
CA PHE A 13 2.12 -1.95 12.83
C PHE A 13 3.32 -2.73 12.27
N PHE A 14 3.14 -3.37 11.10
CA PHE A 14 4.24 -4.08 10.45
C PHE A 14 5.34 -3.16 9.93
N GLU A 15 4.98 -1.97 9.42
CA GLU A 15 5.95 -0.95 9.03
C GLU A 15 6.82 -0.51 10.22
N TYR A 16 6.21 -0.36 11.40
CA TYR A 16 6.95 -0.05 12.62
C TYR A 16 7.95 -1.15 12.97
N ILE A 17 7.54 -2.41 12.89
CA ILE A 17 8.44 -3.57 13.04
C ILE A 17 9.56 -3.53 12.00
N GLY A 18 9.24 -3.26 10.74
CA GLY A 18 10.23 -3.13 9.66
C GLY A 18 11.27 -2.06 9.95
N ASN A 19 10.86 -0.90 10.46
CA ASN A 19 11.77 0.18 10.84
C ASN A 19 12.66 -0.21 12.03
N ILE A 20 12.15 -0.93 13.02
CA ILE A 20 12.95 -1.46 14.14
C ILE A 20 13.98 -2.47 13.62
N LEU A 21 13.56 -3.42 12.79
CA LEU A 21 14.46 -4.41 12.17
C LEU A 21 15.54 -3.73 11.32
N TYR A 22 15.17 -2.70 10.58
CA TYR A 22 16.13 -1.89 9.83
C TYR A 22 17.16 -1.23 10.76
N ALA A 23 16.70 -0.56 11.80
CA ALA A 23 17.59 0.14 12.73
C ALA A 23 18.57 -0.80 13.43
N LEU A 24 18.13 -1.99 13.80
CA LEU A 24 18.93 -2.97 14.55
C LEU A 24 19.82 -3.82 13.65
N PHE A 25 19.30 -4.31 12.51
CA PHE A 25 19.94 -5.37 11.73
C PHE A 25 20.13 -5.02 10.25
N ILE A 26 19.04 -4.69 9.52
CA ILE A 26 19.03 -4.68 8.05
C ILE A 26 19.96 -3.62 7.48
N ARG A 27 20.11 -2.47 8.13
CA ARG A 27 21.02 -1.40 7.71
C ARG A 27 22.47 -1.83 7.58
N ARG A 28 22.88 -2.87 8.33
CA ARG A 28 24.26 -3.40 8.34
C ARG A 28 24.49 -4.49 7.30
N LEU A 29 23.43 -4.99 6.65
CA LEU A 29 23.56 -6.02 5.63
C LEU A 29 24.28 -5.49 4.40
N SER A 30 25.16 -6.30 3.84
CA SER A 30 25.73 -6.05 2.51
C SER A 30 24.62 -6.13 1.45
N THR A 31 24.85 -5.55 0.27
CA THR A 31 23.87 -5.64 -0.83
C THR A 31 23.59 -7.08 -1.23
N LYS A 32 24.59 -7.97 -1.21
CA LYS A 32 24.42 -9.41 -1.46
C LYS A 32 23.50 -10.07 -0.42
N ALA A 33 23.74 -9.80 0.88
CA ALA A 33 22.90 -10.35 1.95
C ALA A 33 21.46 -9.80 1.88
N LEU A 34 21.29 -8.52 1.55
CA LEU A 34 19.98 -7.93 1.33
C LEU A 34 19.26 -8.56 0.13
N THR A 35 19.95 -8.85 -0.98
CA THR A 35 19.38 -9.56 -2.12
C THR A 35 18.91 -10.96 -1.73
N ILE A 36 19.70 -11.69 -0.95
CA ILE A 36 19.30 -13.02 -0.45
C ILE A 36 18.04 -12.91 0.42
N LEU A 37 17.97 -11.91 1.31
CA LEU A 37 16.79 -11.67 2.14
C LEU A 37 15.54 -11.39 1.29
N VAL A 38 15.66 -10.55 0.25
CA VAL A 38 14.56 -10.27 -0.70
C VAL A 38 14.09 -11.54 -1.40
N VAL A 39 15.03 -12.36 -1.88
CA VAL A 39 14.69 -13.62 -2.57
C VAL A 39 13.97 -14.59 -1.62
N ILE A 40 14.49 -14.79 -0.40
CA ILE A 40 13.86 -15.65 0.60
C ILE A 40 12.47 -15.16 0.97
N ALA A 41 12.32 -13.86 1.25
CA ALA A 41 11.04 -13.26 1.57
C ALA A 41 10.05 -13.35 0.39
N GLY A 42 10.52 -13.16 -0.85
CA GLY A 42 9.72 -13.30 -2.06
C GLY A 42 9.25 -14.75 -2.29
N ILE A 43 10.13 -15.73 -2.10
CA ILE A 43 9.76 -17.16 -2.17
C ILE A 43 8.72 -17.49 -1.09
N GLY A 44 8.93 -17.03 0.16
CA GLY A 44 7.98 -17.22 1.23
C GLY A 44 6.61 -16.62 0.92
N LEU A 45 6.59 -15.42 0.36
CA LEU A 45 5.36 -14.74 -0.01
C LEU A 45 4.64 -15.40 -1.20
N ALA A 46 5.38 -15.83 -2.23
CA ALA A 46 4.84 -16.62 -3.34
C ALA A 46 4.24 -17.94 -2.86
N SER A 47 4.99 -18.67 -2.04
CA SER A 47 4.53 -19.92 -1.44
C SER A 47 3.24 -19.72 -0.64
N PHE A 48 3.13 -18.59 0.08
CA PHE A 48 1.96 -18.29 0.89
C PHE A 48 0.66 -18.18 0.06
N SER A 49 0.70 -17.54 -1.11
CA SER A 49 -0.48 -17.41 -1.98
C SER A 49 -0.71 -18.64 -2.84
N ILE A 50 0.35 -19.26 -3.40
CA ILE A 50 0.24 -20.39 -4.34
C ILE A 50 -0.21 -21.66 -3.62
N PHE A 51 0.32 -21.94 -2.42
CA PHE A 51 -0.08 -23.10 -1.61
C PHE A 51 -1.29 -22.87 -0.71
N ASN A 52 -2.01 -21.76 -0.93
CA ASN A 52 -3.25 -21.47 -0.24
C ASN A 52 -3.17 -21.41 1.29
N LEU A 53 -2.10 -20.88 1.85
CA LEU A 53 -1.94 -20.78 3.30
C LEU A 53 -2.94 -19.79 3.93
N SER A 54 -3.54 -18.89 3.14
CA SER A 54 -4.61 -18.00 3.57
C SER A 54 -6.01 -18.63 3.54
N GLY A 55 -6.18 -19.78 2.91
CA GLY A 55 -7.48 -20.42 2.68
C GLY A 55 -8.23 -19.94 1.42
N ASN A 56 -7.78 -18.86 0.77
CA ASN A 56 -8.48 -18.26 -0.38
C ASN A 56 -7.56 -17.83 -1.53
N TYR A 57 -6.38 -18.39 -1.64
CA TYR A 57 -5.41 -18.09 -2.70
C TYR A 57 -5.16 -16.59 -2.93
N HIS A 58 -4.99 -15.81 -1.86
CA HIS A 58 -4.71 -14.39 -1.93
C HIS A 58 -3.69 -13.93 -0.88
N LEU A 59 -3.13 -12.74 -1.10
CA LEU A 59 -2.21 -12.07 -0.17
C LEU A 59 -2.89 -11.02 0.71
N GLY A 60 -4.22 -11.02 0.80
CA GLY A 60 -5.00 -10.14 1.66
C GLY A 60 -4.95 -10.57 3.13
N VAL A 61 -3.76 -10.56 3.73
CA VAL A 61 -3.46 -11.03 5.10
C VAL A 61 -2.66 -9.99 5.88
N GLY A 62 -2.66 -10.11 7.20
CA GLY A 62 -1.92 -9.21 8.10
C GLY A 62 -2.83 -8.40 9.04
N TRP A 63 -4.14 -8.48 8.89
CA TRP A 63 -5.12 -7.70 9.65
C TRP A 63 -5.58 -8.37 10.95
N SER A 64 -5.11 -9.59 11.25
CA SER A 64 -5.44 -10.36 12.45
C SER A 64 -4.18 -10.97 13.07
N MET A 65 -4.21 -11.20 14.39
CA MET A 65 -3.15 -11.88 15.14
C MET A 65 -3.21 -13.42 15.04
N ILE A 66 -4.11 -13.97 14.23
CA ILE A 66 -4.29 -15.41 14.10
C ILE A 66 -3.27 -15.98 13.12
N ASP A 67 -2.54 -17.02 13.55
CA ASP A 67 -1.64 -17.92 12.80
C ASP A 67 -1.11 -17.38 11.45
N TYR A 68 -1.68 -17.86 10.35
CA TYR A 68 -1.27 -17.54 9.00
C TYR A 68 -1.38 -16.04 8.67
N ASN A 69 -2.33 -15.32 9.30
CA ASN A 69 -2.55 -13.90 9.05
C ASN A 69 -1.35 -13.08 9.52
N LEU A 70 -0.83 -13.38 10.73
CA LEU A 70 0.35 -12.72 11.28
C LEU A 70 1.59 -13.02 10.45
N ILE A 71 1.79 -14.31 10.09
CA ILE A 71 2.92 -14.76 9.26
C ILE A 71 2.87 -14.08 7.89
N GLY A 72 1.71 -14.10 7.24
CA GLY A 72 1.53 -13.45 5.94
C GLY A 72 1.75 -11.95 5.96
N GLY A 73 1.27 -11.26 7.00
CA GLY A 73 1.53 -9.83 7.23
C GLY A 73 3.02 -9.54 7.39
N PHE A 74 3.73 -10.36 8.16
CA PHE A 74 5.17 -10.23 8.35
C PHE A 74 5.95 -10.46 7.02
N LEU A 75 5.60 -11.49 6.26
CA LEU A 75 6.23 -11.76 4.95
C LEU A 75 5.98 -10.62 3.95
N ARG A 76 4.76 -10.06 3.92
CA ARG A 76 4.45 -8.91 3.08
C ARG A 76 5.30 -7.70 3.43
N MET A 77 5.40 -7.38 4.72
CA MET A 77 6.26 -6.29 5.20
C MET A 77 7.72 -6.57 4.88
N LEU A 78 8.22 -7.76 5.22
CA LEU A 78 9.64 -8.10 5.03
C LEU A 78 10.05 -8.01 3.57
N PHE A 79 9.22 -8.54 2.65
CA PHE A 79 9.49 -8.45 1.22
C PHE A 79 9.43 -6.99 0.73
N ALA A 80 8.31 -6.29 0.97
CA ALA A 80 8.12 -4.93 0.46
C ALA A 80 9.18 -3.95 0.99
N PHE A 81 9.52 -4.05 2.27
CA PHE A 81 10.52 -3.22 2.91
C PHE A 81 11.93 -3.51 2.37
N SER A 82 12.28 -4.79 2.28
CA SER A 82 13.61 -5.21 1.82
C SER A 82 13.84 -4.93 0.34
N ILE A 83 12.85 -5.14 -0.53
CA ILE A 83 12.97 -4.82 -1.96
C ILE A 83 13.09 -3.31 -2.19
N GLY A 84 12.36 -2.49 -1.43
CA GLY A 84 12.50 -1.04 -1.45
C GLY A 84 13.91 -0.58 -1.07
N LEU A 85 14.48 -1.15 -0.01
CA LEU A 85 15.87 -0.89 0.40
C LEU A 85 16.89 -1.37 -0.64
N LEU A 86 16.68 -2.55 -1.23
CA LEU A 86 17.55 -3.06 -2.29
C LEU A 86 17.50 -2.12 -3.50
N MET A 87 16.30 -1.75 -3.95
CA MET A 87 16.13 -0.79 -5.03
C MET A 87 16.85 0.54 -4.75
N SER A 88 16.73 1.08 -3.54
CA SER A 88 17.42 2.34 -3.19
C SER A 88 18.94 2.27 -3.32
N ARG A 89 19.54 1.08 -3.14
CA ARG A 89 21.00 0.88 -3.27
C ARG A 89 21.48 0.70 -4.71
N ILE A 90 20.64 0.10 -5.57
CA ILE A 90 21.00 -0.24 -6.95
C ILE A 90 20.31 0.66 -7.98
N PHE A 91 19.52 1.62 -7.52
CA PHE A 91 18.69 2.48 -8.38
C PHE A 91 19.53 3.28 -9.37
N LYS A 92 19.19 3.15 -10.64
CA LYS A 92 19.73 3.96 -11.74
C LYS A 92 18.56 4.52 -12.54
N PRO A 93 18.27 5.82 -12.48
CA PRO A 93 17.12 6.40 -13.17
C PRO A 93 17.25 6.27 -14.70
N VAL A 94 16.19 5.81 -15.36
CA VAL A 94 16.14 5.58 -16.82
C VAL A 94 15.51 6.76 -17.57
N HIS A 95 15.09 7.81 -16.88
CA HIS A 95 14.48 9.02 -17.47
C HIS A 95 13.30 8.77 -18.43
N ILE A 96 12.27 8.09 -17.92
CA ILE A 96 11.08 7.75 -18.69
C ILE A 96 10.12 8.95 -18.73
N LYS A 97 9.78 9.43 -19.93
CA LYS A 97 8.75 10.44 -20.12
C LYS A 97 7.36 9.83 -19.89
N GLY A 98 6.50 10.54 -19.17
CA GLY A 98 5.12 10.07 -18.92
C GLY A 98 5.01 8.89 -17.94
N ALA A 99 6.08 8.53 -17.20
CA ALA A 99 6.09 7.42 -16.25
C ALA A 99 4.93 7.50 -15.24
N PHE A 100 4.58 8.69 -14.79
CA PHE A 100 3.45 8.89 -13.89
C PHE A 100 2.14 8.31 -14.46
N TRP A 101 1.77 8.74 -15.66
CA TRP A 101 0.52 8.29 -16.28
C TRP A 101 0.55 6.81 -16.63
N MET A 102 1.67 6.33 -17.17
CA MET A 102 1.86 4.92 -17.49
C MET A 102 1.72 4.03 -16.23
N CYS A 103 2.42 4.37 -15.16
CA CYS A 103 2.34 3.62 -13.92
C CYS A 103 0.95 3.72 -13.26
N SER A 104 0.30 4.90 -13.33
CA SER A 104 -1.07 5.08 -12.81
C SER A 104 -2.07 4.20 -13.55
N VAL A 105 -2.06 4.21 -14.88
CA VAL A 105 -2.95 3.36 -15.69
C VAL A 105 -2.67 1.89 -15.44
N ALA A 106 -1.40 1.48 -15.44
CA ALA A 106 -1.02 0.10 -15.17
C ALA A 106 -1.51 -0.36 -13.78
N THR A 107 -1.33 0.48 -12.74
CA THR A 107 -1.81 0.18 -11.40
C THR A 107 -3.34 0.06 -11.36
N LEU A 108 -4.06 0.98 -12.01
CA LEU A 108 -5.53 0.91 -12.09
C LEU A 108 -5.99 -0.37 -12.76
N VAL A 109 -5.40 -0.74 -13.90
CA VAL A 109 -5.75 -1.99 -14.61
C VAL A 109 -5.51 -3.21 -13.72
N LEU A 110 -4.32 -3.30 -13.10
CA LEU A 110 -3.97 -4.44 -12.24
C LEU A 110 -4.89 -4.55 -11.01
N LEU A 111 -5.22 -3.44 -10.37
CA LEU A 111 -6.09 -3.45 -9.20
C LEU A 111 -7.58 -3.60 -9.55
N SER A 112 -7.96 -3.36 -10.80
CA SER A 112 -9.35 -3.54 -11.28
C SER A 112 -9.60 -4.96 -11.80
N MET A 113 -8.59 -5.81 -11.88
CA MET A 113 -8.78 -7.19 -12.33
C MET A 113 -9.69 -7.95 -11.36
N PRO A 114 -10.71 -8.64 -11.88
CA PRO A 114 -11.54 -9.51 -11.05
C PRO A 114 -10.71 -10.69 -10.53
N TYR A 115 -11.28 -11.42 -9.57
CA TYR A 115 -10.63 -12.61 -9.02
C TYR A 115 -10.31 -13.61 -10.13
N VAL A 116 -9.02 -13.84 -10.36
CA VAL A 116 -8.54 -14.62 -11.52
C VAL A 116 -8.85 -16.10 -11.31
N GLY A 117 -9.38 -16.76 -12.34
CA GLY A 117 -9.75 -18.18 -12.30
C GLY A 117 -11.15 -18.48 -11.74
N GLY A 118 -11.86 -17.47 -11.25
CA GLY A 118 -13.23 -17.64 -10.72
C GLY A 118 -13.29 -18.67 -9.59
N HIS A 119 -14.45 -19.33 -9.42
CA HIS A 119 -14.65 -20.31 -8.34
C HIS A 119 -14.00 -21.66 -8.59
N THR A 120 -13.71 -22.02 -9.85
CA THR A 120 -13.20 -23.35 -10.23
C THR A 120 -11.67 -23.45 -10.23
N SER A 121 -10.98 -22.34 -10.42
CA SER A 121 -9.53 -22.30 -10.59
C SER A 121 -8.88 -21.20 -9.74
N GLN A 122 -9.26 -21.13 -8.48
CA GLN A 122 -8.80 -20.09 -7.53
C GLN A 122 -7.28 -20.01 -7.38
N TRP A 123 -6.54 -21.11 -7.60
CA TRP A 123 -5.09 -21.15 -7.59
C TRP A 123 -4.45 -20.15 -8.58
N MET A 124 -5.16 -19.85 -9.69
CA MET A 124 -4.70 -18.83 -10.65
C MET A 124 -4.62 -17.45 -10.02
N ASN A 125 -5.53 -17.13 -9.09
CA ASN A 125 -5.46 -15.88 -8.33
C ASN A 125 -4.23 -15.83 -7.43
N GLY A 126 -3.87 -16.96 -6.81
CA GLY A 126 -2.64 -17.05 -6.00
C GLY A 126 -1.38 -16.75 -6.81
N ILE A 127 -1.31 -17.26 -8.05
CA ILE A 127 -0.22 -16.92 -8.98
C ILE A 127 -0.27 -15.46 -9.39
N TYR A 128 -1.46 -14.93 -9.72
CA TYR A 128 -1.64 -13.54 -10.09
C TYR A 128 -1.15 -12.60 -8.97
N ASP A 129 -1.60 -12.83 -7.74
CA ASP A 129 -1.18 -12.05 -6.57
C ASP A 129 0.34 -12.12 -6.34
N ALA A 130 0.93 -13.32 -6.46
CA ALA A 130 2.37 -13.50 -6.32
C ALA A 130 3.14 -12.70 -7.39
N VAL A 131 2.75 -12.84 -8.67
CA VAL A 131 3.41 -12.16 -9.79
C VAL A 131 3.26 -10.64 -9.66
N CYS A 132 2.06 -10.15 -9.36
CA CYS A 132 1.82 -8.73 -9.16
C CYS A 132 2.66 -8.17 -8.02
N THR A 133 2.67 -8.84 -6.86
CA THR A 133 3.33 -8.32 -5.66
C THR A 133 4.85 -8.41 -5.76
N ILE A 134 5.38 -9.51 -6.30
CA ILE A 134 6.83 -9.79 -6.26
C ILE A 134 7.55 -9.19 -7.47
N LEU A 135 6.89 -9.10 -8.63
CA LEU A 135 7.54 -8.64 -9.86
C LEU A 135 6.97 -7.31 -10.35
N ILE A 136 5.65 -7.23 -10.54
CA ILE A 136 5.05 -6.12 -11.28
C ILE A 136 5.06 -4.83 -10.43
N PHE A 137 4.60 -4.86 -9.18
CA PHE A 137 4.59 -3.66 -8.35
C PHE A 137 5.99 -3.11 -8.06
N PRO A 138 7.03 -3.91 -7.72
CA PRO A 138 8.39 -3.40 -7.64
C PRO A 138 8.88 -2.78 -8.94
N LEU A 139 8.57 -3.38 -10.09
CA LEU A 139 8.90 -2.81 -11.40
C LEU A 139 8.20 -1.46 -11.63
N LEU A 140 6.91 -1.35 -11.32
CA LEU A 140 6.16 -0.10 -11.42
C LEU A 140 6.74 0.99 -10.52
N VAL A 141 7.15 0.64 -9.29
CA VAL A 141 7.83 1.57 -8.38
C VAL A 141 9.16 2.03 -8.98
N TYR A 142 9.95 1.11 -9.54
CA TYR A 142 11.22 1.44 -10.19
C TYR A 142 11.02 2.37 -11.41
N LEU A 143 10.05 2.05 -12.26
CA LEU A 143 9.72 2.85 -13.45
C LEU A 143 9.16 4.22 -13.05
N GLY A 144 8.29 4.28 -12.07
CA GLY A 144 7.73 5.52 -11.54
C GLY A 144 8.80 6.42 -10.92
N ALA A 145 9.71 5.85 -10.14
CA ALA A 145 10.86 6.57 -9.57
C ALA A 145 11.84 7.06 -10.65
N SER A 146 11.93 6.36 -11.78
CA SER A 146 12.74 6.75 -12.94
C SER A 146 12.07 7.85 -13.80
N GLY A 147 10.81 8.20 -13.48
CA GLY A 147 10.05 9.19 -14.22
C GLY A 147 10.63 10.59 -14.11
N LYS A 148 10.70 11.29 -15.24
CA LYS A 148 11.02 12.72 -15.28
C LYS A 148 9.77 13.50 -15.67
N THR A 149 9.22 14.23 -14.72
CA THR A 149 8.08 15.12 -14.97
C THR A 149 8.62 16.46 -15.44
N THR A 150 8.38 16.77 -16.72
CA THR A 150 8.90 17.99 -17.35
C THR A 150 7.90 19.13 -17.31
N ASP A 151 6.60 18.82 -17.23
CA ASP A 151 5.56 19.84 -17.18
C ASP A 151 5.16 20.19 -15.73
N LYS A 152 4.90 21.50 -15.53
CA LYS A 152 4.55 22.03 -14.19
C LYS A 152 3.19 21.53 -13.68
N GLY A 153 2.25 21.20 -14.57
CA GLY A 153 0.91 20.72 -14.23
C GLY A 153 0.99 19.34 -13.59
N THR A 154 1.57 18.38 -14.30
CA THR A 154 1.78 17.01 -13.81
C THR A 154 2.62 17.00 -12.53
N ALA A 155 3.66 17.84 -12.44
CA ALA A 155 4.47 17.95 -11.22
C ALA A 155 3.63 18.39 -9.99
N LYS A 156 2.71 19.34 -10.15
CA LYS A 156 1.79 19.76 -9.08
C LYS A 156 0.83 18.64 -8.67
N ILE A 157 0.28 17.91 -9.65
CA ILE A 157 -0.61 16.77 -9.40
C ILE A 157 0.14 15.67 -8.65
N CYS A 158 1.32 15.27 -9.12
CA CYS A 158 2.15 14.27 -8.45
C CYS A 158 2.47 14.67 -7.01
N LYS A 159 2.87 15.93 -6.80
CA LYS A 159 3.15 16.46 -5.46
C LYS A 159 1.92 16.40 -4.57
N PHE A 160 0.77 16.90 -5.05
CA PHE A 160 -0.48 16.89 -4.28
C PHE A 160 -0.89 15.48 -3.89
N LEU A 161 -0.91 14.54 -4.85
CA LEU A 161 -1.26 13.14 -4.60
C LEU A 161 -0.29 12.47 -3.62
N GLY A 162 1.01 12.76 -3.74
CA GLY A 162 2.01 12.26 -2.80
C GLY A 162 1.80 12.83 -1.39
N ASP A 163 1.56 14.13 -1.26
CA ASP A 163 1.37 14.79 0.04
C ASP A 163 0.11 14.27 0.77
N ILE A 164 -0.99 13.99 0.05
CA ILE A 164 -2.24 13.51 0.67
C ILE A 164 -2.33 11.99 0.80
N SER A 165 -1.46 11.20 0.17
CA SER A 165 -1.57 9.74 0.11
C SER A 165 -1.66 9.09 1.50
N TYR A 166 -0.76 9.47 2.39
CA TYR A 166 -0.74 8.95 3.75
C TYR A 166 -1.95 9.41 4.60
N PRO A 167 -2.31 10.71 4.64
CA PRO A 167 -3.52 11.14 5.33
C PRO A 167 -4.80 10.46 4.82
N VAL A 168 -4.96 10.31 3.49
CA VAL A 168 -6.11 9.57 2.92
C VAL A 168 -6.10 8.13 3.37
N TYR A 169 -4.94 7.46 3.33
CA TYR A 169 -4.80 6.07 3.76
C TYR A 169 -5.29 5.84 5.21
N ILE A 170 -5.04 6.78 6.11
CA ILE A 170 -5.46 6.68 7.50
C ILE A 170 -6.94 7.01 7.69
N ILE A 171 -7.46 7.98 6.93
CA ILE A 171 -8.76 8.60 7.21
C ILE A 171 -9.92 7.90 6.48
N HIS A 172 -9.71 7.35 5.27
CA HIS A 172 -10.79 6.87 4.41
C HIS A 172 -11.59 5.69 5.00
N TYR A 173 -10.93 4.81 5.75
CA TYR A 173 -11.52 3.53 6.14
C TYR A 173 -12.70 3.65 7.10
N PRO A 174 -12.66 4.45 8.18
CA PRO A 174 -13.82 4.66 9.04
C PRO A 174 -15.06 5.18 8.27
N PHE A 175 -14.88 6.08 7.31
CA PHE A 175 -15.98 6.59 6.49
C PHE A 175 -16.53 5.55 5.53
N MET A 176 -15.65 4.75 4.94
CA MET A 176 -16.05 3.62 4.12
C MET A 176 -16.83 2.59 4.95
N TYR A 177 -16.41 2.34 6.18
CA TYR A 177 -17.09 1.41 7.09
C TYR A 177 -18.49 1.91 7.46
N LEU A 178 -18.65 3.21 7.76
CA LEU A 178 -19.94 3.84 7.99
C LEU A 178 -20.85 3.77 6.76
N PHE A 179 -20.29 3.96 5.57
CA PHE A 179 -21.02 3.82 4.32
C PHE A 179 -21.53 2.39 4.10
N TYR A 180 -20.70 1.38 4.32
CA TYR A 180 -21.13 -0.01 4.24
C TYR A 180 -22.18 -0.37 5.31
N ALA A 181 -21.98 0.08 6.55
CA ALA A 181 -22.97 -0.14 7.61
C ALA A 181 -24.33 0.48 7.25
N TRP A 182 -24.30 1.67 6.66
CA TRP A 182 -25.52 2.32 6.15
C TRP A 182 -26.15 1.53 5.01
N LEU A 183 -25.38 1.03 4.03
CA LEU A 183 -25.90 0.22 2.94
C LEU A 183 -26.60 -1.04 3.46
N TRP A 184 -26.00 -1.74 4.40
CA TRP A 184 -26.52 -3.00 4.93
C TRP A 184 -27.66 -2.81 5.94
N SER A 185 -27.81 -1.62 6.52
CA SER A 185 -28.93 -1.32 7.44
C SER A 185 -30.26 -1.09 6.73
N LYS A 186 -30.29 -1.03 5.40
CA LYS A 186 -31.49 -0.73 4.61
C LYS A 186 -32.10 -1.99 4.01
N GLU A 187 -33.36 -2.22 4.33
CA GLU A 187 -34.19 -3.24 3.71
C GLU A 187 -35.42 -2.56 3.12
N PRO A 188 -35.80 -2.81 1.83
CA PRO A 188 -35.04 -3.60 0.84
C PRO A 188 -33.69 -2.97 0.46
N HIS A 189 -32.79 -3.78 -0.09
CA HIS A 189 -31.44 -3.32 -0.45
C HIS A 189 -31.46 -2.10 -1.36
N ILE A 190 -30.59 -1.14 -1.04
CA ILE A 190 -30.46 0.12 -1.79
C ILE A 190 -29.94 -0.17 -3.18
N THR A 191 -30.56 0.45 -4.20
CA THR A 191 -30.09 0.37 -5.59
C THR A 191 -28.81 1.18 -5.80
N PHE A 192 -28.06 0.84 -6.84
CA PHE A 192 -26.84 1.59 -7.22
C PHE A 192 -27.16 3.08 -7.44
N SER A 193 -28.28 3.41 -8.08
CA SER A 193 -28.70 4.80 -8.32
C SER A 193 -28.94 5.61 -7.05
N GLN A 194 -29.25 4.98 -5.94
CA GLN A 194 -29.45 5.62 -4.64
C GLN A 194 -28.14 5.72 -3.82
N SER A 195 -27.23 4.78 -4.01
CA SER A 195 -25.98 4.68 -3.23
C SER A 195 -24.83 5.50 -3.78
N TRP A 196 -24.72 5.63 -5.13
CA TRP A 196 -23.56 6.29 -5.74
C TRP A 196 -23.35 7.76 -5.34
N PRO A 197 -24.41 8.61 -5.14
CA PRO A 197 -24.18 9.99 -4.70
C PRO A 197 -23.53 10.06 -3.33
N ILE A 198 -23.96 9.16 -2.41
CA ILE A 198 -23.39 9.09 -1.05
C ILE A 198 -21.95 8.55 -1.11
N ALA A 199 -21.69 7.56 -1.97
CA ALA A 199 -20.33 7.09 -2.20
C ALA A 199 -19.39 8.23 -2.66
N LEU A 200 -19.84 9.11 -3.55
CA LEU A 200 -19.08 10.29 -3.96
C LEU A 200 -18.84 11.27 -2.80
N VAL A 201 -19.86 11.51 -1.97
CA VAL A 201 -19.70 12.36 -0.77
C VAL A 201 -18.67 11.77 0.18
N VAL A 202 -18.69 10.46 0.41
CA VAL A 202 -17.71 9.75 1.25
C VAL A 202 -16.31 9.85 0.63
N PHE A 203 -16.20 9.65 -0.68
CA PHE A 203 -14.92 9.72 -1.40
C PHE A 203 -14.29 11.13 -1.32
N PHE A 204 -15.02 12.15 -1.76
CA PHE A 204 -14.49 13.52 -1.75
C PHE A 204 -14.36 14.09 -0.34
N GLY A 205 -15.27 13.72 0.58
CA GLY A 205 -15.21 14.09 1.99
C GLY A 205 -13.96 13.53 2.67
N SER A 206 -13.59 12.28 2.38
CA SER A 206 -12.35 11.67 2.88
C SER A 206 -11.11 12.39 2.37
N ILE A 207 -11.07 12.78 1.10
CA ILE A 207 -9.97 13.54 0.51
C ILE A 207 -9.87 14.93 1.15
N LEU A 208 -11.00 15.63 1.29
CA LEU A 208 -11.04 16.95 1.91
C LEU A 208 -10.55 16.91 3.36
N LEU A 209 -11.05 15.95 4.14
CA LEU A 209 -10.64 15.80 5.54
C LEU A 209 -9.16 15.43 5.65
N ALA A 210 -8.67 14.55 4.77
CA ALA A 210 -7.26 14.20 4.71
C ALA A 210 -6.39 15.43 4.42
N TYR A 211 -6.81 16.29 3.50
CA TYR A 211 -6.12 17.53 3.19
C TYR A 211 -6.13 18.52 4.38
N LEU A 212 -7.27 18.63 5.07
CA LEU A 212 -7.36 19.47 6.28
C LEU A 212 -6.44 18.94 7.39
N CYS A 213 -6.44 17.64 7.63
CA CYS A 213 -5.53 17.03 8.61
C CYS A 213 -4.06 17.22 8.23
N LEU A 214 -3.71 17.13 6.95
CA LEU A 214 -2.36 17.41 6.47
C LEU A 214 -1.95 18.85 6.81
N LYS A 215 -2.81 19.83 6.49
CA LYS A 215 -2.49 21.26 6.62
C LYS A 215 -2.57 21.77 8.05
N LEU A 216 -3.58 21.36 8.80
CA LEU A 216 -3.85 21.90 10.13
C LEU A 216 -3.11 21.15 11.25
N TYR A 217 -2.76 19.90 11.03
CA TYR A 217 -2.14 19.06 12.06
C TYR A 217 -0.76 18.54 11.65
N ASP A 218 -0.66 17.75 10.57
CA ASP A 218 0.55 17.02 10.23
C ASP A 218 1.74 17.94 9.87
N GLU A 219 1.55 18.90 8.96
CA GLU A 219 2.62 19.84 8.59
C GLU A 219 3.11 20.70 9.78
N PRO A 220 2.23 21.31 10.62
CA PRO A 220 2.66 22.06 11.79
C PRO A 220 3.40 21.20 12.81
N VAL A 221 2.91 19.99 13.09
CA VAL A 221 3.53 19.08 14.06
C VAL A 221 4.91 18.64 13.56
N ARG A 222 5.02 18.24 12.29
CA ARG A 222 6.34 17.86 11.70
C ARG A 222 7.34 19.02 11.74
N LYS A 223 6.91 20.23 11.43
CA LYS A 223 7.78 21.43 11.51
C LYS A 223 8.24 21.68 12.94
N TRP A 224 7.32 21.56 13.92
CA TRP A 224 7.66 21.73 15.33
C TRP A 224 8.65 20.66 15.82
N LEU A 225 8.39 19.37 15.51
CA LEU A 225 9.29 18.27 15.87
C LEU A 225 10.67 18.43 15.23
N SER A 226 10.72 18.77 13.95
CA SER A 226 11.97 19.00 13.24
C SER A 226 12.78 20.13 13.86
N LYS A 227 12.12 21.26 14.18
CA LYS A 227 12.78 22.40 14.85
C LYS A 227 13.28 22.01 16.25
N LYS A 228 12.51 21.22 17.00
CA LYS A 228 12.85 20.85 18.37
C LYS A 228 13.98 19.81 18.47
N PHE A 229 13.99 18.82 17.57
CA PHE A 229 14.86 17.65 17.71
C PHE A 229 15.96 17.55 16.62
N LEU A 230 15.76 18.13 15.44
CA LEU A 230 16.72 18.04 14.34
C LEU A 230 17.53 19.33 14.09
N ALA A 231 17.07 20.49 14.54
CA ALA A 231 17.75 21.78 14.34
C ALA A 231 18.94 22.03 15.28
N LYS A 232 19.43 20.99 16.01
CA LYS A 232 20.64 21.04 16.83
C LYS A 232 21.77 20.24 16.17
N LYS A 233 22.14 20.60 14.96
CA LYS A 233 23.45 20.25 14.39
C LYS A 233 23.95 21.37 13.51
#